data_7e5126df0773ce0ad3301c4299831c20
#
_entry.id   7e5126df0773ce0ad3301c4299831c20
#
_cell.length_a   1.000
_cell.length_b   1.000
_cell.length_c   1.000
_cell.angle_alpha   90.00
_cell.angle_beta   90.00
_cell.angle_gamma   90.00
#
_symmetry.space_group_name_H-M   'P 1'
#
loop_
_entity.id
_entity.type
_entity.pdbx_description
1 polymer ?
#
loop_
_entity_poly.entity_id
_entity_poly.type
_entity_poly.pdbx_seq_one_letter_code
_entity_poly.pdbx_strand_id
1 'polypeptide(L)'
;MGAGGVILGDMSKKTKSPKKRSTGARKPAMNSVGLDAVKAASLTEGLNGLLATYQVHYQNLRGCHWNITGPTFFELHAKFEELYTKAQTFIDELAERILTLEGRPLHTYSAYLKASEVKEQRDLTGAKETVACVMADMGTLIALQRGVLRLAEDAGDEATATLVGDNITVMEKDLWMLRAYSGK
;
A
#
# COMPACT_ATOMS: atom_id res chain seq x y z
N MET A 1 -44.72 -53.81 -69.00
CA MET A 1 -43.37 -54.12 -69.50
C MET A 1 -42.57 -52.80 -69.38
N GLY A 2 -41.43 -52.76 -68.75
CA GLY A 2 -40.59 -51.59 -68.75
C GLY A 2 -40.17 -51.16 -67.32
N ALA A 3 -39.10 -51.71 -66.82
CA ALA A 3 -38.50 -51.38 -65.59
C ALA A 3 -37.72 -50.01 -65.68
N GLY A 4 -38.02 -49.11 -64.77
CA GLY A 4 -37.25 -47.87 -64.60
C GLY A 4 -36.36 -47.94 -63.37
N GLY A 5 -35.07 -48.01 -63.58
CA GLY A 5 -34.07 -47.97 -62.49
C GLY A 5 -33.95 -46.60 -61.90
N VAL A 6 -33.99 -46.53 -60.58
CA VAL A 6 -33.75 -45.30 -59.76
C VAL A 6 -32.29 -45.31 -59.39
N ILE A 7 -31.56 -44.24 -59.75
CA ILE A 7 -30.16 -44.00 -59.35
C ILE A 7 -30.19 -43.22 -58.01
N LEU A 8 -29.70 -43.84 -56.97
CA LEU A 8 -29.45 -43.22 -55.67
C LEU A 8 -28.17 -42.40 -55.71
N GLY A 9 -28.31 -41.09 -55.68
CA GLY A 9 -27.16 -40.16 -55.52
C GLY A 9 -26.69 -40.11 -54.11
N ASP A 10 -25.40 -40.45 -53.92
CA ASP A 10 -24.68 -40.32 -52.65
C ASP A 10 -24.41 -38.85 -52.33
N MET A 11 -25.06 -38.31 -51.33
CA MET A 11 -24.83 -36.97 -50.75
C MET A 11 -23.98 -37.07 -49.47
N SER A 12 -22.69 -37.36 -49.64
CA SER A 12 -21.73 -37.22 -48.52
C SER A 12 -21.52 -35.75 -48.17
N LYS A 13 -22.25 -35.23 -47.17
CA LYS A 13 -22.01 -33.91 -46.58
C LYS A 13 -20.84 -34.01 -45.61
N LYS A 14 -19.66 -33.51 -46.01
CA LYS A 14 -18.51 -33.25 -45.13
C LYS A 14 -18.88 -32.12 -44.17
N THR A 15 -19.16 -32.48 -42.92
CA THR A 15 -19.27 -31.53 -41.81
C THR A 15 -17.90 -30.98 -41.46
N LYS A 16 -17.65 -29.68 -41.71
CA LYS A 16 -16.46 -28.97 -41.25
C LYS A 16 -16.56 -28.75 -39.73
N SER A 17 -15.67 -29.39 -38.96
CA SER A 17 -15.48 -29.10 -37.55
C SER A 17 -15.17 -27.61 -37.31
N PRO A 18 -15.73 -26.96 -36.27
CA PRO A 18 -15.42 -25.59 -35.98
C PRO A 18 -13.98 -25.46 -35.49
N LYS A 19 -13.16 -24.66 -36.19
CA LYS A 19 -11.82 -24.27 -35.72
C LYS A 19 -11.96 -23.60 -34.33
N LYS A 20 -11.41 -24.22 -33.27
CA LYS A 20 -11.19 -23.60 -31.97
C LYS A 20 -10.39 -22.31 -32.21
N ARG A 21 -11.01 -21.13 -31.98
CA ARG A 21 -10.30 -19.86 -31.85
C ARG A 21 -9.38 -19.99 -30.65
N SER A 22 -8.07 -20.00 -30.86
CA SER A 22 -7.10 -19.79 -29.79
C SER A 22 -7.33 -18.38 -29.25
N THR A 23 -7.84 -18.25 -28.05
CA THR A 23 -7.83 -17.00 -27.30
C THR A 23 -6.38 -16.72 -26.93
N GLY A 24 -5.64 -16.07 -27.82
CA GLY A 24 -4.32 -15.56 -27.50
C GLY A 24 -4.48 -14.64 -26.29
N ALA A 25 -3.80 -14.94 -25.20
CA ALA A 25 -3.75 -14.09 -24.02
C ALA A 25 -3.30 -12.69 -24.48
N ARG A 26 -4.17 -11.70 -24.29
CA ARG A 26 -3.85 -10.30 -24.61
C ARG A 26 -2.68 -9.90 -23.73
N LYS A 27 -1.59 -9.40 -24.33
CA LYS A 27 -0.48 -8.84 -23.52
C LYS A 27 -1.03 -7.82 -22.55
N PRO A 28 -0.58 -7.82 -21.27
CA PRO A 28 -1.03 -6.83 -20.30
C PRO A 28 -0.70 -5.42 -20.79
N ALA A 29 -1.57 -4.46 -20.51
CA ALA A 29 -1.29 -3.06 -20.74
C ALA A 29 -0.21 -2.61 -19.76
N MET A 30 0.82 -1.93 -20.25
CA MET A 30 1.91 -1.40 -19.43
C MET A 30 1.67 0.09 -19.18
N ASN A 31 2.02 0.58 -17.98
CA ASN A 31 2.07 2.00 -17.69
C ASN A 31 3.38 2.63 -18.25
N SER A 32 3.56 3.96 -18.10
CA SER A 32 4.71 4.70 -18.65
C SER A 32 6.06 4.30 -18.03
N VAL A 33 6.06 3.70 -16.84
CA VAL A 33 7.27 3.19 -16.17
C VAL A 33 7.52 1.70 -16.42
N GLY A 34 6.75 1.09 -17.33
CA GLY A 34 6.96 -0.27 -17.78
C GLY A 34 6.42 -1.38 -16.85
N LEU A 35 5.49 -1.06 -15.95
CA LEU A 35 4.81 -2.03 -15.09
C LEU A 35 3.45 -2.44 -15.67
N ASP A 36 2.99 -3.65 -15.36
CA ASP A 36 1.62 -4.07 -15.63
C ASP A 36 0.62 -3.09 -14.99
N ALA A 37 -0.25 -2.50 -15.81
CA ALA A 37 -1.15 -1.42 -15.36
C ALA A 37 -2.14 -1.87 -14.27
N VAL A 38 -2.56 -3.15 -14.27
CA VAL A 38 -3.49 -3.68 -13.26
C VAL A 38 -2.75 -3.83 -11.92
N LYS A 39 -1.54 -4.38 -11.95
CA LYS A 39 -0.71 -4.53 -10.76
C LYS A 39 -0.28 -3.19 -10.19
N ALA A 40 0.10 -2.23 -11.04
CA ALA A 40 0.41 -0.87 -10.64
C ALA A 40 -0.78 -0.17 -9.98
N ALA A 41 -2.01 -0.39 -10.46
CA ALA A 41 -3.22 0.14 -9.84
C ALA A 41 -3.44 -0.44 -8.43
N SER A 42 -3.31 -1.76 -8.26
CA SER A 42 -3.41 -2.40 -6.93
C SER A 42 -2.34 -1.91 -5.96
N LEU A 43 -1.10 -1.74 -6.45
CA LEU A 43 -0.01 -1.17 -5.66
C LEU A 43 -0.32 0.27 -5.24
N THR A 44 -0.86 1.08 -6.13
CA THR A 44 -1.29 2.46 -5.87
C THR A 44 -2.37 2.53 -4.79
N GLU A 45 -3.34 1.60 -4.79
CA GLU A 45 -4.35 1.50 -3.72
C GLU A 45 -3.71 1.19 -2.37
N GLY A 46 -2.78 0.24 -2.32
CA GLY A 46 -2.02 -0.08 -1.10
C GLY A 46 -1.20 1.12 -0.59
N LEU A 47 -0.51 1.83 -1.49
CA LEU A 47 0.23 3.05 -1.17
C LEU A 47 -0.68 4.16 -0.64
N ASN A 48 -1.88 4.34 -1.16
CA ASN A 48 -2.85 5.31 -0.66
C ASN A 48 -3.36 4.98 0.74
N GLY A 49 -3.59 3.71 1.06
CA GLY A 49 -3.90 3.27 2.42
C GLY A 49 -2.77 3.56 3.40
N LEU A 50 -1.53 3.29 2.97
CA LEU A 50 -0.32 3.60 3.75
C LEU A 50 -0.15 5.12 3.93
N LEU A 51 -0.29 5.93 2.88
CA LEU A 51 -0.25 7.39 2.93
C LEU A 51 -1.27 7.96 3.92
N ALA A 52 -2.52 7.49 3.85
CA ALA A 52 -3.58 7.93 4.76
C ALA A 52 -3.24 7.61 6.23
N THR A 53 -2.72 6.42 6.48
CA THR A 53 -2.33 5.98 7.83
C THR A 53 -1.15 6.78 8.36
N TYR A 54 -0.15 7.09 7.52
CA TYR A 54 0.96 7.98 7.87
C TYR A 54 0.51 9.41 8.19
N GLN A 55 -0.47 9.95 7.48
CA GLN A 55 -1.01 11.29 7.75
C GLN A 55 -1.65 11.37 9.15
N VAL A 56 -2.41 10.34 9.57
CA VAL A 56 -3.01 10.29 10.91
C VAL A 56 -1.94 10.06 11.97
N HIS A 57 -1.00 9.14 11.74
CA HIS A 57 0.15 8.93 12.63
C HIS A 57 0.98 10.19 12.81
N TYR A 58 1.29 10.90 11.74
CA TYR A 58 1.99 12.19 11.78
C TYR A 58 1.29 13.20 12.68
N GLN A 59 -0.04 13.31 12.58
CA GLN A 59 -0.80 14.19 13.45
C GLN A 59 -0.82 13.72 14.91
N ASN A 60 -0.88 12.39 15.15
CA ASN A 60 -0.76 11.83 16.50
C ASN A 60 0.59 12.16 17.12
N LEU A 61 1.69 12.01 16.37
CA LEU A 61 3.04 12.38 16.82
C LEU A 61 3.15 13.86 17.18
N ARG A 62 2.59 14.77 16.37
CA ARG A 62 2.55 16.19 16.67
C ARG A 62 1.71 16.48 17.92
N GLY A 63 0.57 15.81 18.06
CA GLY A 63 -0.25 15.89 19.26
C GLY A 63 0.52 15.46 20.52
N CYS A 64 1.25 14.35 20.45
CA CYS A 64 2.14 13.89 21.52
C CYS A 64 3.26 14.90 21.80
N HIS A 65 3.94 15.41 20.77
CA HIS A 65 5.01 16.41 20.90
C HIS A 65 4.53 17.70 21.59
N TRP A 66 3.38 18.22 21.21
CA TRP A 66 2.85 19.48 21.78
C TRP A 66 2.35 19.33 23.21
N ASN A 67 1.76 18.19 23.56
CA ASN A 67 1.01 18.03 24.80
C ASN A 67 1.72 17.20 25.87
N ILE A 68 2.89 16.59 25.55
CA ILE A 68 3.65 15.83 26.55
C ILE A 68 4.01 16.70 27.76
N THR A 69 3.90 16.13 28.96
CA THR A 69 4.25 16.77 30.22
C THR A 69 4.95 15.78 31.15
N GLY A 70 5.56 16.27 32.21
CA GLY A 70 6.14 15.45 33.25
C GLY A 70 7.67 15.34 33.22
N PRO A 71 8.26 14.43 34.01
CA PRO A 71 9.72 14.37 34.23
C PRO A 71 10.55 14.10 32.95
N THR A 72 9.95 13.44 31.95
CA THR A 72 10.61 13.05 30.69
C THR A 72 10.19 13.97 29.52
N PHE A 73 9.76 15.20 29.84
CA PHE A 73 9.29 16.16 28.83
C PHE A 73 10.33 16.40 27.73
N PHE A 74 11.55 16.74 28.10
CA PHE A 74 12.57 17.16 27.13
C PHE A 74 12.95 16.02 26.17
N GLU A 75 13.12 14.82 26.70
CA GLU A 75 13.50 13.65 25.91
C GLU A 75 12.39 13.23 24.93
N LEU A 76 11.14 13.17 25.42
CA LEU A 76 10.01 12.74 24.59
C LEU A 76 9.56 13.82 23.62
N HIS A 77 9.59 15.09 24.03
CA HIS A 77 9.29 16.22 23.15
C HIS A 77 10.23 16.22 21.94
N ALA A 78 11.55 16.12 22.16
CA ALA A 78 12.54 16.04 21.11
C ALA A 78 12.40 14.74 20.28
N LYS A 79 12.10 13.59 20.93
CA LYS A 79 11.94 12.32 20.20
C LYS A 79 10.70 12.31 19.30
N PHE A 80 9.58 12.87 19.76
CA PHE A 80 8.38 12.98 18.93
C PHE A 80 8.60 13.93 17.73
N GLU A 81 9.40 15.00 17.92
CA GLU A 81 9.80 15.89 16.82
C GLU A 81 10.61 15.16 15.75
N GLU A 82 11.62 14.39 16.15
CA GLU A 82 12.38 13.54 15.24
C GLU A 82 11.49 12.59 14.46
N LEU A 83 10.54 11.92 15.14
CA LEU A 83 9.64 10.95 14.53
C LEU A 83 8.66 11.61 13.55
N TYR A 84 8.04 12.74 13.91
CA TYR A 84 7.13 13.39 12.96
C TYR A 84 7.85 13.98 11.76
N THR A 85 9.09 14.43 11.92
CA THR A 85 9.91 14.93 10.80
C THR A 85 10.21 13.80 9.80
N LYS A 86 10.58 12.62 10.29
CA LYS A 86 10.73 11.42 9.44
C LYS A 86 9.43 11.05 8.74
N ALA A 87 8.32 11.06 9.47
CA ALA A 87 7.01 10.74 8.91
C ALA A 87 6.61 11.73 7.81
N GLN A 88 6.86 13.04 7.99
CA GLN A 88 6.58 14.07 6.99
C GLN A 88 7.36 13.82 5.70
N THR A 89 8.64 13.50 5.78
CA THR A 89 9.47 13.19 4.60
C THR A 89 8.91 11.98 3.85
N PHE A 90 8.61 10.90 4.58
CA PHE A 90 8.10 9.68 3.94
C PHE A 90 6.69 9.84 3.35
N ILE A 91 5.84 10.69 3.94
CA ILE A 91 4.53 11.08 3.39
C ILE A 91 4.67 11.67 1.99
N ASP A 92 5.65 12.56 1.81
CA ASP A 92 5.91 13.20 0.50
C ASP A 92 6.42 12.18 -0.52
N GLU A 93 7.39 11.36 -0.13
CA GLU A 93 7.93 10.27 -0.96
C GLU A 93 6.83 9.27 -1.40
N LEU A 94 5.88 8.92 -0.50
CA LEU A 94 4.74 8.07 -0.83
C LEU A 94 3.82 8.73 -1.87
N ALA A 95 3.50 10.01 -1.68
CA ALA A 95 2.62 10.75 -2.59
C ALA A 95 3.25 10.87 -3.98
N GLU A 96 4.53 11.20 -4.07
CA GLU A 96 5.29 11.27 -5.33
C GLU A 96 5.42 9.89 -5.98
N ARG A 97 5.59 8.81 -5.20
CA ARG A 97 5.63 7.45 -5.73
C ARG A 97 4.30 7.04 -6.35
N ILE A 98 3.17 7.40 -5.73
CA ILE A 98 1.83 7.18 -6.28
C ILE A 98 1.68 7.89 -7.64
N LEU A 99 2.14 9.14 -7.75
CA LEU A 99 2.12 9.89 -9.01
C LEU A 99 3.00 9.25 -10.08
N THR A 100 4.19 8.79 -9.71
CA THR A 100 5.12 8.09 -10.61
C THR A 100 4.48 6.82 -11.20
N LEU A 101 3.64 6.14 -10.43
CA LEU A 101 2.88 4.95 -10.86
C LEU A 101 1.60 5.30 -11.65
N GLU A 102 1.40 6.57 -12.02
CA GLU A 102 0.21 7.11 -12.70
C GLU A 102 -1.07 7.06 -11.84
N GLY A 103 -0.91 6.92 -10.52
CA GLY A 103 -1.99 6.99 -9.57
C GLY A 103 -2.30 8.41 -9.12
N ARG A 104 -3.32 8.55 -8.29
CA ARG A 104 -3.68 9.82 -7.66
C ARG A 104 -3.58 9.68 -6.14
N PRO A 105 -2.71 10.43 -5.46
CA PRO A 105 -2.61 10.39 -4.01
C PRO A 105 -3.86 10.99 -3.37
N LEU A 106 -4.31 10.40 -2.27
CA LEU A 106 -5.29 11.01 -1.39
C LEU A 106 -4.72 12.34 -0.87
N HIS A 107 -5.56 13.39 -0.75
CA HIS A 107 -5.08 14.74 -0.43
C HIS A 107 -6.06 15.57 0.41
N THR A 108 -7.01 14.91 1.10
CA THR A 108 -7.94 15.59 2.01
C THR A 108 -7.97 14.90 3.36
N TYR A 109 -8.13 15.65 4.44
CA TYR A 109 -8.20 15.09 5.79
C TYR A 109 -9.34 14.08 5.95
N SER A 110 -10.52 14.34 5.36
CA SER A 110 -11.63 13.40 5.40
C SER A 110 -11.32 12.07 4.70
N ALA A 111 -10.56 12.10 3.59
CA ALA A 111 -10.12 10.89 2.90
C ALA A 111 -9.08 10.12 3.73
N TYR A 112 -8.15 10.82 4.37
CA TYR A 112 -7.18 10.21 5.26
C TYR A 112 -7.83 9.51 6.45
N LEU A 113 -8.73 10.20 7.16
CA LEU A 113 -9.45 9.63 8.31
C LEU A 113 -10.29 8.41 7.92
N LYS A 114 -10.85 8.40 6.71
CA LYS A 114 -11.63 7.26 6.20
C LYS A 114 -10.77 6.05 5.84
N ALA A 115 -9.58 6.27 5.28
CA ALA A 115 -8.72 5.21 4.75
C ALA A 115 -7.64 4.74 5.74
N SER A 116 -7.40 5.48 6.81
CA SER A 116 -6.38 5.18 7.81
C SER A 116 -6.74 3.96 8.66
N GLU A 117 -5.74 3.10 8.90
CA GLU A 117 -5.82 1.97 9.84
C GLU A 117 -5.50 2.37 11.30
N VAL A 118 -4.97 3.59 11.53
CA VAL A 118 -4.82 4.15 12.87
C VAL A 118 -5.83 5.26 13.09
N LYS A 119 -6.21 5.49 14.35
CA LYS A 119 -7.19 6.51 14.73
C LYS A 119 -6.50 7.76 15.25
N GLU A 120 -7.11 8.92 15.05
CA GLU A 120 -6.71 10.15 15.72
C GLU A 120 -6.78 10.01 17.24
N GLN A 121 -5.79 10.55 17.93
CA GLN A 121 -5.68 10.52 19.39
C GLN A 121 -5.96 11.90 19.99
N ARG A 122 -6.49 11.91 21.20
CA ARG A 122 -6.86 13.14 21.90
C ARG A 122 -6.31 13.12 23.32
N ASP A 123 -5.87 14.27 23.76
CA ASP A 123 -5.58 14.58 25.18
C ASP A 123 -4.55 13.64 25.84
N LEU A 124 -3.62 13.05 25.05
CA LEU A 124 -2.52 12.27 25.57
C LEU A 124 -1.39 13.21 26.05
N THR A 125 -1.10 13.18 27.35
CA THR A 125 -0.11 14.08 27.98
C THR A 125 0.96 13.36 28.77
N GLY A 126 0.72 12.13 29.20
CA GLY A 126 1.67 11.35 29.99
C GLY A 126 2.64 10.52 29.15
N ALA A 127 3.87 10.34 29.64
CA ALA A 127 4.91 9.58 28.96
C ALA A 127 4.47 8.14 28.59
N LYS A 128 3.82 7.44 29.51
CA LYS A 128 3.40 6.04 29.30
C LYS A 128 2.37 5.90 28.18
N GLU A 129 1.37 6.77 28.17
CA GLU A 129 0.28 6.71 27.20
C GLU A 129 0.70 7.20 25.83
N THR A 130 1.47 8.28 25.73
CA THR A 130 1.98 8.78 24.45
C THR A 130 2.91 7.80 23.78
N VAL A 131 3.87 7.23 24.51
CA VAL A 131 4.78 6.20 23.98
C VAL A 131 4.03 4.93 23.58
N ALA A 132 3.03 4.49 24.38
CA ALA A 132 2.22 3.32 24.02
C ALA A 132 1.41 3.54 22.74
N CYS A 133 0.81 4.73 22.58
CA CYS A 133 0.10 5.13 21.37
C CYS A 133 1.02 5.10 20.15
N VAL A 134 2.17 5.77 20.22
CA VAL A 134 3.13 5.84 19.10
C VAL A 134 3.63 4.43 18.72
N MET A 135 3.95 3.58 19.71
CA MET A 135 4.36 2.20 19.42
C MET A 135 3.26 1.37 18.74
N ALA A 136 1.99 1.55 19.14
CA ALA A 136 0.86 0.85 18.52
C ALA A 136 0.66 1.28 17.07
N ASP A 137 0.70 2.59 16.79
CA ASP A 137 0.63 3.14 15.44
C ASP A 137 1.77 2.60 14.56
N MET A 138 3.02 2.60 15.08
CA MET A 138 4.19 2.08 14.36
C MET A 138 4.04 0.59 14.03
N GLY A 139 3.49 -0.21 14.95
CA GLY A 139 3.21 -1.62 14.71
C GLY A 139 2.23 -1.83 13.54
N THR A 140 1.16 -1.01 13.48
CA THR A 140 0.19 -1.01 12.37
C THR A 140 0.86 -0.59 11.06
N LEU A 141 1.63 0.49 11.07
CA LEU A 141 2.36 0.98 9.89
C LEU A 141 3.36 -0.03 9.34
N ILE A 142 4.13 -0.72 10.20
CA ILE A 142 5.05 -1.77 9.78
C ILE A 142 4.29 -2.92 9.10
N ALA A 143 3.14 -3.32 9.63
CA ALA A 143 2.32 -4.37 9.03
C ALA A 143 1.77 -3.96 7.65
N LEU A 144 1.30 -2.73 7.50
CA LEU A 144 0.84 -2.16 6.22
C LEU A 144 1.98 -2.07 5.21
N GLN A 145 3.14 -1.57 5.61
CA GLN A 145 4.33 -1.49 4.76
C GLN A 145 4.73 -2.86 4.22
N ARG A 146 4.71 -3.92 5.05
CA ARG A 146 4.93 -5.29 4.57
C ARG A 146 3.87 -5.77 3.58
N GLY A 147 2.63 -5.27 3.70
CA GLY A 147 1.58 -5.48 2.70
C GLY A 147 1.92 -4.85 1.35
N VAL A 148 2.32 -3.58 1.38
CA VAL A 148 2.73 -2.82 0.19
C VAL A 148 3.98 -3.42 -0.45
N LEU A 149 4.95 -3.88 0.35
CA LEU A 149 6.15 -4.56 -0.13
C LEU A 149 5.78 -5.78 -0.99
N ARG A 150 4.88 -6.64 -0.51
CA ARG A 150 4.40 -7.80 -1.29
C ARG A 150 3.70 -7.39 -2.60
N LEU A 151 2.93 -6.30 -2.60
CA LEU A 151 2.30 -5.78 -3.83
C LEU A 151 3.34 -5.26 -4.82
N ALA A 152 4.40 -4.60 -4.33
CA ALA A 152 5.51 -4.12 -5.14
C ALA A 152 6.28 -5.28 -5.78
N GLU A 153 6.61 -6.31 -5.00
CA GLU A 153 7.25 -7.55 -5.47
C GLU A 153 6.41 -8.25 -6.55
N ASP A 154 5.09 -8.40 -6.33
CA ASP A 154 4.18 -8.99 -7.33
C ASP A 154 4.11 -8.16 -8.62
N ALA A 155 4.19 -6.85 -8.51
CA ALA A 155 4.23 -5.95 -9.67
C ALA A 155 5.60 -5.92 -10.38
N GLY A 156 6.66 -6.45 -9.76
CA GLY A 156 8.03 -6.29 -10.23
C GLY A 156 8.55 -4.86 -10.06
N ASP A 157 8.03 -4.13 -9.08
CA ASP A 157 8.40 -2.74 -8.78
C ASP A 157 9.44 -2.68 -7.65
N GLU A 158 10.68 -2.93 -8.02
CA GLU A 158 11.82 -2.89 -7.08
C GLU A 158 12.03 -1.51 -6.46
N ALA A 159 11.67 -0.43 -7.16
CA ALA A 159 11.83 0.93 -6.65
C ALA A 159 10.86 1.19 -5.47
N THR A 160 9.59 0.79 -5.57
CA THR A 160 8.67 0.83 -4.43
C THR A 160 9.08 -0.14 -3.34
N ALA A 161 9.54 -1.35 -3.68
CA ALA A 161 10.01 -2.32 -2.70
C ALA A 161 11.19 -1.78 -1.89
N THR A 162 12.16 -1.13 -2.53
CA THR A 162 13.30 -0.49 -1.88
C THR A 162 12.86 0.66 -0.97
N LEU A 163 12.06 1.60 -1.48
CA LEU A 163 11.55 2.74 -0.72
C LEU A 163 10.86 2.30 0.58
N VAL A 164 9.96 1.33 0.48
CA VAL A 164 9.19 0.83 1.63
C VAL A 164 10.07 -0.03 2.55
N GLY A 165 10.96 -0.86 2.00
CA GLY A 165 11.89 -1.70 2.77
C GLY A 165 12.86 -0.88 3.63
N ASP A 166 13.42 0.19 3.08
CA ASP A 166 14.30 1.11 3.82
C ASP A 166 13.54 1.80 4.97
N ASN A 167 12.32 2.24 4.72
CA ASN A 167 11.50 2.85 5.76
C ASN A 167 11.09 1.85 6.85
N ILE A 168 10.79 0.59 6.53
CA ILE A 168 10.56 -0.47 7.53
C ILE A 168 11.77 -0.58 8.46
N THR A 169 12.98 -0.64 7.91
CA THR A 169 14.23 -0.77 8.68
C THR A 169 14.40 0.38 9.68
N VAL A 170 14.14 1.61 9.24
CA VAL A 170 14.20 2.80 10.11
C VAL A 170 13.13 2.73 11.21
N MET A 171 11.89 2.41 10.84
CA MET A 171 10.78 2.38 11.80
C MET A 171 10.92 1.25 12.83
N GLU A 172 11.42 0.07 12.44
CA GLU A 172 11.69 -1.03 13.36
C GLU A 172 12.75 -0.65 14.41
N LYS A 173 13.79 0.08 14.00
CA LYS A 173 14.80 0.60 14.91
C LYS A 173 14.20 1.61 15.90
N ASP A 174 13.38 2.56 15.42
CA ASP A 174 12.70 3.53 16.29
C ASP A 174 11.73 2.83 17.25
N LEU A 175 10.99 1.84 16.79
CA LEU A 175 10.10 1.02 17.64
C LEU A 175 10.90 0.25 18.71
N TRP A 176 12.05 -0.33 18.35
CA TRP A 176 12.93 -0.98 19.32
C TRP A 176 13.38 0.00 20.40
N MET A 177 13.79 1.21 20.02
CA MET A 177 14.25 2.23 20.98
C MET A 177 13.11 2.65 21.94
N LEU A 178 11.87 2.82 21.45
CA LEU A 178 10.71 3.14 22.28
C LEU A 178 10.33 1.98 23.21
N ARG A 179 10.46 0.73 22.77
CA ARG A 179 10.28 -0.46 23.62
C ARG A 179 11.31 -0.50 24.75
N ALA A 180 12.58 -0.27 24.44
CA ALA A 180 13.66 -0.22 25.44
C ALA A 180 13.41 0.92 26.46
N TYR A 181 12.99 2.10 26.00
CA TYR A 181 12.57 3.18 26.88
C TYR A 181 11.41 2.80 27.81
N SER A 182 10.45 1.99 27.31
CA SER A 182 9.30 1.53 28.09
C SER A 182 9.62 0.37 29.05
N GLY A 183 10.86 -0.14 29.09
CA GLY A 183 11.25 -1.30 29.89
C GLY A 183 10.66 -2.62 29.40
N LYS A 184 10.42 -2.75 28.09
CA LYS A 184 9.84 -3.95 27.44
C LYS A 184 10.82 -4.62 26.50
#